data_0baafce1714c3abdc9781f5e969cb810
#
_entry.id   0baafce1714c3abdc9781f5e969cb810
#
_cell.length_a   1.000
_cell.length_b   1.000
_cell.length_c   1.000
_cell.angle_alpha   90.00
_cell.angle_beta   90.00
_cell.angle_gamma   90.00
#
_symmetry.space_group_name_H-M   'P 1'
#
loop_
_entity.id
_entity.type
_entity.pdbx_description
1 polymer ?
#
loop_
_entity_poly.entity_id
_entity_poly.type
_entity_poly.pdbx_seq_one_letter_code
_entity_poly.pdbx_strand_id
1 'polypeptide(L)'
;ILGNQDEAGVAQLSDMGAREFARELAAYCRAYNLDGVAFDDEYSNSPDLSNPWLARPSAYAGSRLMYECKAVMPEKIVSLYNLGNMYSSSLQVIDGIEPGQYCDYAVADYGGAAGPGTGMTLKQCAGMSIELRRGSGNSSESTARSRKEAGYGYYMFFALDPSLYSSQVYRCQSVCKGLYDETLIYPSYYYKKNSTQREAIN
;
A
#
# COMPACT_ATOMS: atom_id res chain seq x y z
N ILE A 1 1.18 -8.35 0.70
CA ILE A 1 1.20 -9.53 -0.16
C ILE A 1 1.81 -9.11 -1.48
N LEU A 2 2.96 -9.66 -1.80
CA LEU A 2 3.68 -9.48 -3.06
C LEU A 2 3.47 -10.70 -3.96
N GLY A 3 3.66 -10.51 -5.27
CA GLY A 3 3.84 -11.62 -6.19
C GLY A 3 5.14 -12.38 -5.90
N ASN A 4 5.18 -13.65 -6.27
CA ASN A 4 6.38 -14.48 -6.14
C ASN A 4 7.07 -14.59 -7.50
N GLN A 5 8.39 -14.40 -7.55
CA GLN A 5 9.19 -14.45 -8.79
C GLN A 5 9.06 -15.78 -9.56
N ASP A 6 8.79 -16.87 -8.86
CA ASP A 6 8.67 -18.21 -9.43
C ASP A 6 7.23 -18.70 -9.61
N GLU A 7 6.23 -17.88 -9.23
CA GLU A 7 4.82 -18.26 -9.23
C GLU A 7 3.92 -17.09 -9.67
N ALA A 8 2.61 -17.32 -9.63
CA ALA A 8 1.63 -16.31 -9.98
C ALA A 8 1.53 -15.17 -8.95
N GLY A 9 1.18 -13.99 -9.41
CA GLY A 9 0.97 -12.82 -8.59
C GLY A 9 -0.47 -12.65 -8.12
N VAL A 10 -0.67 -11.59 -7.35
CA VAL A 10 -1.97 -11.28 -6.72
C VAL A 10 -3.07 -10.89 -7.73
N ALA A 11 -2.69 -10.36 -8.89
CA ALA A 11 -3.62 -10.04 -9.98
C ALA A 11 -3.79 -11.19 -11.00
N GLN A 12 -3.52 -12.44 -10.61
CA GLN A 12 -3.49 -13.62 -11.49
C GLN A 12 -4.32 -14.79 -10.95
N LEU A 13 -5.24 -14.53 -10.03
CA LEU A 13 -6.12 -15.56 -9.49
C LEU A 13 -7.42 -15.64 -10.30
N SER A 14 -7.92 -16.85 -10.50
CA SER A 14 -9.30 -17.06 -10.95
C SER A 14 -10.27 -16.66 -9.84
N ASP A 15 -11.56 -16.56 -10.14
CA ASP A 15 -12.59 -16.27 -9.13
C ASP A 15 -12.55 -17.30 -7.99
N MET A 16 -12.32 -18.57 -8.32
CA MET A 16 -12.18 -19.65 -7.34
C MET A 16 -10.91 -19.46 -6.51
N GLY A 17 -9.77 -19.16 -7.14
CA GLY A 17 -8.51 -18.91 -6.47
C GLY A 17 -8.58 -17.69 -5.55
N ALA A 18 -9.21 -16.61 -6.00
CA ALA A 18 -9.40 -15.41 -5.21
C ALA A 18 -10.23 -15.66 -3.94
N ARG A 19 -11.32 -16.43 -4.05
CA ARG A 19 -12.16 -16.82 -2.89
C ARG A 19 -11.40 -17.64 -1.86
N GLU A 20 -10.65 -18.63 -2.31
CA GLU A 20 -9.92 -19.50 -1.38
C GLU A 20 -8.78 -18.76 -0.72
N PHE A 21 -7.99 -18.01 -1.50
CA PHE A 21 -6.90 -17.21 -0.96
C PHE A 21 -7.40 -16.14 0.04
N ALA A 22 -8.53 -15.51 -0.24
CA ALA A 22 -9.15 -14.57 0.70
C ALA A 22 -9.51 -15.22 2.04
N ARG A 23 -9.99 -16.48 2.04
CA ARG A 23 -10.27 -17.24 3.27
C ARG A 23 -9.01 -17.57 4.06
N GLU A 24 -7.92 -17.94 3.36
CA GLU A 24 -6.62 -18.16 3.99
C GLU A 24 -6.08 -16.87 4.60
N LEU A 25 -6.12 -15.74 3.88
CA LEU A 25 -5.71 -14.45 4.40
C LEU A 25 -6.52 -14.02 5.62
N ALA A 26 -7.84 -14.25 5.61
CA ALA A 26 -8.68 -13.98 6.78
C ALA A 26 -8.30 -14.89 7.98
N ALA A 27 -7.91 -16.15 7.73
CA ALA A 27 -7.41 -17.04 8.79
C ALA A 27 -6.08 -16.51 9.37
N TYR A 28 -5.15 -16.06 8.53
CA TYR A 28 -3.91 -15.43 8.98
C TYR A 28 -4.16 -14.14 9.77
N CYS A 29 -5.05 -13.26 9.29
CA CYS A 29 -5.41 -12.05 10.01
C CYS A 29 -5.93 -12.35 11.42
N ARG A 30 -6.75 -13.39 11.57
CA ARG A 30 -7.22 -13.83 12.90
C ARG A 30 -6.10 -14.43 13.75
N ALA A 31 -5.31 -15.33 13.18
CA ALA A 31 -4.28 -16.07 13.91
C ALA A 31 -3.17 -15.15 14.46
N TYR A 32 -2.80 -14.13 13.71
CA TYR A 32 -1.73 -13.21 14.05
C TYR A 32 -2.22 -11.82 14.52
N ASN A 33 -3.53 -11.65 14.69
CA ASN A 33 -4.15 -10.39 15.08
C ASN A 33 -3.72 -9.22 14.19
N LEU A 34 -3.75 -9.43 12.85
CA LEU A 34 -3.42 -8.41 11.87
C LEU A 34 -4.61 -7.48 11.63
N ASP A 35 -4.32 -6.22 11.29
CA ASP A 35 -5.35 -5.22 10.99
C ASP A 35 -5.94 -5.37 9.58
N GLY A 36 -5.27 -6.11 8.70
CA GLY A 36 -5.74 -6.33 7.33
C GLY A 36 -4.65 -6.83 6.39
N VAL A 37 -4.85 -6.57 5.09
CA VAL A 37 -3.95 -6.98 4.02
C VAL A 37 -3.65 -5.81 3.08
N ALA A 38 -2.42 -5.76 2.56
CA ALA A 38 -1.99 -4.81 1.54
C ALA A 38 -1.47 -5.60 0.33
N PHE A 39 -1.95 -5.28 -0.86
CA PHE A 39 -1.57 -5.93 -2.10
C PHE A 39 -0.59 -5.10 -2.90
N ASP A 40 0.42 -5.78 -3.45
CA ASP A 40 1.46 -5.22 -4.29
C ASP A 40 1.73 -6.21 -5.45
N ASP A 41 1.34 -5.84 -6.68
CA ASP A 41 1.42 -6.72 -7.84
C ASP A 41 2.79 -6.60 -8.52
N GLU A 42 3.81 -7.11 -7.83
CA GLU A 42 5.19 -7.16 -8.33
C GLU A 42 5.72 -8.60 -8.44
N TYR A 43 6.79 -8.76 -9.22
CA TYR A 43 7.60 -9.98 -9.30
C TYR A 43 6.82 -11.24 -9.68
N SER A 44 5.76 -11.09 -10.45
CA SER A 44 4.93 -12.21 -10.88
C SER A 44 5.39 -12.77 -12.23
N ASN A 45 5.44 -14.09 -12.35
CA ASN A 45 5.65 -14.79 -13.60
C ASN A 45 4.33 -15.03 -14.34
N SER A 46 4.42 -15.55 -15.57
CA SER A 46 3.23 -15.99 -16.29
C SER A 46 2.57 -17.17 -15.57
N PRO A 47 1.26 -17.12 -15.29
CA PRO A 47 0.58 -18.19 -14.58
C PRO A 47 0.47 -19.46 -15.42
N ASP A 48 0.52 -20.61 -14.77
CA ASP A 48 0.12 -21.89 -15.38
C ASP A 48 -1.41 -21.94 -15.51
N LEU A 49 -1.92 -21.67 -16.71
CA LEU A 49 -3.36 -21.66 -16.96
C LEU A 49 -4.01 -23.06 -16.98
N SER A 50 -3.24 -24.14 -16.86
CA SER A 50 -3.81 -25.47 -16.58
C SER A 50 -4.25 -25.64 -15.13
N ASN A 51 -3.74 -24.79 -14.23
CA ASN A 51 -4.17 -24.71 -12.85
C ASN A 51 -5.48 -23.89 -12.75
N PRO A 52 -6.60 -24.50 -12.31
CA PRO A 52 -7.89 -23.83 -12.24
C PRO A 52 -7.96 -22.66 -11.23
N TRP A 53 -6.99 -22.56 -10.34
CA TRP A 53 -6.89 -21.46 -9.37
C TRP A 53 -6.29 -20.19 -9.96
N LEU A 54 -5.71 -20.27 -11.15
CA LEU A 54 -4.99 -19.18 -11.79
C LEU A 54 -5.74 -18.64 -13.02
N ALA A 55 -5.49 -17.38 -13.35
CA ALA A 55 -6.01 -16.68 -14.50
C ALA A 55 -4.93 -15.80 -15.14
N ARG A 56 -5.20 -15.24 -16.32
CA ARG A 56 -4.34 -14.24 -16.93
C ARG A 56 -4.30 -12.98 -16.07
N PRO A 57 -3.12 -12.31 -15.98
CA PRO A 57 -2.98 -11.06 -15.23
C PRO A 57 -4.02 -10.03 -15.71
N SER A 58 -4.72 -9.42 -14.76
CA SER A 58 -5.71 -8.39 -15.11
C SER A 58 -6.13 -7.57 -13.87
N ALA A 59 -6.60 -6.36 -14.14
CA ALA A 59 -7.23 -5.53 -13.11
C ALA A 59 -8.49 -6.20 -12.52
N TYR A 60 -9.21 -7.02 -13.31
CA TYR A 60 -10.35 -7.80 -12.82
C TYR A 60 -9.91 -8.80 -11.75
N ALA A 61 -8.86 -9.60 -12.01
CA ALA A 61 -8.38 -10.61 -11.07
C ALA A 61 -7.94 -9.98 -9.74
N GLY A 62 -7.22 -8.85 -9.79
CA GLY A 62 -6.86 -8.09 -8.59
C GLY A 62 -8.08 -7.52 -7.86
N SER A 63 -9.04 -6.93 -8.59
CA SER A 63 -10.30 -6.43 -8.03
C SER A 63 -11.10 -7.55 -7.36
N ARG A 64 -11.18 -8.71 -8.01
CA ARG A 64 -11.87 -9.89 -7.48
C ARG A 64 -11.25 -10.34 -6.17
N LEU A 65 -9.92 -10.44 -6.08
CA LEU A 65 -9.24 -10.80 -4.83
C LEU A 65 -9.54 -9.81 -3.70
N MET A 66 -9.43 -8.51 -3.96
CA MET A 66 -9.71 -7.47 -2.95
C MET A 66 -11.16 -7.53 -2.47
N TYR A 67 -12.11 -7.69 -3.39
CA TYR A 67 -13.53 -7.87 -3.08
C TYR A 67 -13.78 -9.08 -2.19
N GLU A 68 -13.22 -10.26 -2.55
CA GLU A 68 -13.37 -11.49 -1.76
C GLU A 68 -12.75 -11.35 -0.36
N CYS A 69 -11.61 -10.66 -0.23
CA CYS A 69 -11.03 -10.34 1.07
C CYS A 69 -11.99 -9.50 1.92
N LYS A 70 -12.57 -8.44 1.34
CA LYS A 70 -13.51 -7.59 2.06
C LYS A 70 -14.81 -8.31 2.42
N ALA A 71 -15.25 -9.25 1.58
CA ALA A 71 -16.44 -10.08 1.84
C ALA A 71 -16.26 -11.03 3.04
N VAL A 72 -15.06 -11.62 3.22
CA VAL A 72 -14.80 -12.59 4.32
C VAL A 72 -14.26 -11.96 5.59
N MET A 73 -13.76 -10.71 5.53
CA MET A 73 -13.25 -9.95 6.68
C MET A 73 -13.60 -8.45 6.55
N PRO A 74 -14.90 -8.09 6.60
CA PRO A 74 -15.39 -6.75 6.30
C PRO A 74 -14.83 -5.67 7.25
N GLU A 75 -14.45 -6.04 8.47
CA GLU A 75 -13.87 -5.15 9.47
C GLU A 75 -12.37 -4.90 9.28
N LYS A 76 -11.71 -5.68 8.41
CA LYS A 76 -10.27 -5.56 8.17
C LYS A 76 -9.96 -4.61 7.03
N ILE A 77 -8.76 -4.02 7.08
CA ILE A 77 -8.25 -3.14 6.03
C ILE A 77 -7.86 -3.99 4.82
N VAL A 78 -8.31 -3.57 3.64
CA VAL A 78 -7.87 -4.11 2.35
C VAL A 78 -7.31 -2.95 1.54
N SER A 79 -6.02 -2.94 1.29
CA SER A 79 -5.32 -1.83 0.66
C SER A 79 -4.48 -2.25 -0.54
N LEU A 80 -4.09 -1.27 -1.33
CA LEU A 80 -3.44 -1.47 -2.62
C LEU A 80 -2.23 -0.55 -2.77
N TYR A 81 -1.11 -1.11 -3.23
CA TYR A 81 -0.01 -0.37 -3.85
C TYR A 81 -0.20 -0.38 -5.36
N ASN A 82 -0.23 0.81 -5.98
CA ASN A 82 -0.50 0.99 -7.41
C ASN A 82 0.70 0.56 -8.24
N LEU A 83 0.75 -0.71 -8.60
CA LEU A 83 1.80 -1.29 -9.44
C LEU A 83 1.26 -2.48 -10.26
N GLY A 84 2.01 -2.91 -11.28
CA GLY A 84 1.66 -4.05 -12.10
C GLY A 84 0.32 -3.91 -12.80
N ASN A 85 -0.60 -4.83 -12.55
CA ASN A 85 -1.97 -4.82 -13.07
C ASN A 85 -2.99 -4.18 -12.10
N MET A 86 -2.53 -3.73 -10.92
CA MET A 86 -3.40 -3.22 -9.87
C MET A 86 -3.17 -1.72 -9.64
N TYR A 87 -4.00 -0.91 -10.25
CA TYR A 87 -4.10 0.53 -9.99
C TYR A 87 -5.48 0.86 -9.45
N SER A 88 -5.57 1.70 -8.43
CA SER A 88 -6.86 2.10 -7.85
C SER A 88 -7.82 2.63 -8.91
N SER A 89 -7.33 3.40 -9.88
CA SER A 89 -8.11 3.94 -11.00
C SER A 89 -8.59 2.88 -12.03
N SER A 90 -8.02 1.67 -12.00
CA SER A 90 -8.39 0.55 -12.89
C SER A 90 -9.19 -0.55 -12.20
N LEU A 91 -9.40 -0.45 -10.89
CA LEU A 91 -10.23 -1.40 -10.16
C LEU A 91 -11.65 -1.43 -10.72
N GLN A 92 -12.25 -2.61 -10.73
CA GLN A 92 -13.52 -2.87 -11.40
C GLN A 92 -14.67 -3.12 -10.42
N VAL A 93 -15.89 -2.84 -10.84
CA VAL A 93 -17.09 -3.24 -10.11
C VAL A 93 -17.19 -4.77 -10.14
N ILE A 94 -17.31 -5.40 -8.97
CA ILE A 94 -17.44 -6.84 -8.80
C ILE A 94 -18.79 -7.16 -8.17
N ASP A 95 -19.60 -7.95 -8.86
CA ASP A 95 -20.93 -8.35 -8.38
C ASP A 95 -21.82 -7.16 -7.94
N GLY A 96 -21.67 -6.00 -8.63
CA GLY A 96 -22.38 -4.77 -8.31
C GLY A 96 -21.76 -3.92 -7.18
N ILE A 97 -20.65 -4.36 -6.59
CA ILE A 97 -19.92 -3.66 -5.53
C ILE A 97 -18.78 -2.84 -6.14
N GLU A 98 -18.75 -1.55 -5.84
CA GLU A 98 -17.76 -0.62 -6.35
C GLU A 98 -16.42 -0.70 -5.59
N PRO A 99 -15.28 -0.37 -6.24
CA PRO A 99 -13.97 -0.28 -5.59
C PRO A 99 -13.93 0.49 -4.28
N GLY A 100 -14.67 1.59 -4.17
CA GLY A 100 -14.76 2.37 -2.93
C GLY A 100 -15.32 1.62 -1.72
N GLN A 101 -15.96 0.46 -1.93
CA GLN A 101 -16.54 -0.37 -0.88
C GLN A 101 -15.61 -1.54 -0.47
N TYR A 102 -14.64 -1.93 -1.31
CA TYR A 102 -13.74 -3.05 -1.02
C TYR A 102 -12.25 -2.67 -0.97
N CYS A 103 -11.88 -1.45 -1.38
CA CYS A 103 -10.54 -0.90 -1.24
C CYS A 103 -10.57 0.24 -0.22
N ASP A 104 -10.00 0.01 0.97
CA ASP A 104 -10.01 1.02 2.03
C ASP A 104 -9.07 2.17 1.72
N TYR A 105 -7.88 1.88 1.16
CA TYR A 105 -7.01 2.91 0.63
C TYR A 105 -6.02 2.38 -0.43
N ALA A 106 -5.51 3.29 -1.24
CA ALA A 106 -4.48 3.03 -2.23
C ALA A 106 -3.30 3.98 -2.08
N VAL A 107 -2.08 3.47 -2.26
CA VAL A 107 -0.86 4.26 -2.35
C VAL A 107 -0.26 4.14 -3.76
N ALA A 108 0.37 5.20 -4.24
CA ALA A 108 1.03 5.19 -5.54
C ALA A 108 2.50 4.77 -5.40
N ASP A 109 3.11 4.42 -6.52
CA ASP A 109 4.56 4.28 -6.60
C ASP A 109 5.28 5.60 -6.32
N TYR A 110 6.58 5.53 -6.04
CA TYR A 110 7.37 6.65 -5.54
C TYR A 110 7.27 7.90 -6.42
N GLY A 111 7.02 9.02 -5.75
CA GLY A 111 6.89 10.33 -6.39
C GLY A 111 5.48 10.66 -6.90
N GLY A 112 4.56 9.70 -6.87
CA GLY A 112 3.20 9.84 -7.36
C GLY A 112 2.15 10.09 -6.28
N ALA A 113 0.93 10.38 -6.74
CA ALA A 113 -0.29 10.33 -5.96
C ALA A 113 -1.21 9.26 -6.54
N ALA A 114 -1.90 8.51 -5.68
CA ALA A 114 -2.91 7.56 -6.13
C ALA A 114 -4.15 8.32 -6.64
N GLY A 115 -4.72 7.86 -7.75
CA GLY A 115 -6.00 8.37 -8.24
C GLY A 115 -7.17 7.52 -7.71
N PRO A 116 -8.35 8.10 -7.43
CA PRO A 116 -9.50 7.34 -6.99
C PRO A 116 -10.07 6.47 -8.11
N GLY A 117 -10.47 5.25 -7.77
CA GLY A 117 -11.28 4.37 -8.61
C GLY A 117 -12.78 4.67 -8.46
N THR A 118 -13.61 3.89 -9.14
CA THR A 118 -15.08 4.03 -9.07
C THR A 118 -15.56 3.92 -7.62
N GLY A 119 -16.37 4.88 -7.19
CA GLY A 119 -16.89 4.93 -5.82
C GLY A 119 -15.85 5.29 -4.74
N MET A 120 -14.57 5.44 -5.08
CA MET A 120 -13.52 5.92 -4.16
C MET A 120 -13.50 7.45 -4.10
N THR A 121 -12.95 7.96 -3.00
CA THR A 121 -12.69 9.39 -2.79
C THR A 121 -11.19 9.64 -2.62
N LEU A 122 -10.74 10.88 -2.71
CA LEU A 122 -9.35 11.25 -2.41
C LEU A 122 -8.94 10.90 -0.96
N LYS A 123 -9.90 10.80 -0.04
CA LYS A 123 -9.64 10.33 1.34
C LYS A 123 -9.12 8.89 1.40
N GLN A 124 -9.43 8.08 0.39
CA GLN A 124 -8.95 6.70 0.26
C GLN A 124 -7.65 6.61 -0.57
N CYS A 125 -7.04 7.73 -0.93
CA CYS A 125 -5.85 7.79 -1.76
C CYS A 125 -4.69 8.44 -1.03
N ALA A 126 -3.47 7.93 -1.25
CA ALA A 126 -2.25 8.59 -0.82
C ALA A 126 -1.89 9.73 -1.79
N GLY A 127 -1.70 10.93 -1.24
CA GLY A 127 -1.29 12.10 -1.99
C GLY A 127 0.20 12.15 -2.29
N MET A 128 1.01 11.37 -1.57
CA MET A 128 2.46 11.27 -1.74
C MET A 128 2.93 9.87 -1.39
N SER A 129 3.97 9.43 -2.09
CA SER A 129 4.69 8.19 -1.80
C SER A 129 6.19 8.46 -1.90
N ILE A 130 6.91 8.23 -0.82
CA ILE A 130 8.31 8.64 -0.67
C ILE A 130 9.14 7.44 -0.24
N GLU A 131 10.19 7.15 -1.01
CA GLU A 131 11.23 6.22 -0.55
C GLU A 131 12.31 7.00 0.21
N LEU A 132 12.35 6.83 1.51
CA LEU A 132 13.25 7.59 2.38
C LEU A 132 14.72 7.23 2.19
N ARG A 133 15.03 5.96 1.94
CA ARG A 133 16.43 5.48 1.85
C ARG A 133 17.17 6.06 0.65
N ARG A 134 16.56 6.05 -0.53
CA ARG A 134 17.15 6.59 -1.77
C ARG A 134 16.77 8.04 -2.02
N GLY A 135 15.75 8.51 -1.32
CA GLY A 135 15.25 9.85 -1.49
C GLY A 135 14.39 10.05 -2.74
N SER A 136 13.79 8.99 -3.24
CA SER A 136 12.82 9.08 -4.33
C SER A 136 11.50 9.68 -3.85
N GLY A 137 10.88 10.45 -4.72
CA GLY A 137 9.61 11.12 -4.45
C GLY A 137 9.77 12.55 -3.93
N ASN A 138 8.68 13.30 -4.00
CA ASN A 138 8.64 14.69 -3.56
C ASN A 138 8.22 14.75 -2.08
N SER A 139 9.14 15.23 -1.23
CA SER A 139 8.92 15.41 0.21
C SER A 139 8.84 16.88 0.62
N SER A 140 8.49 17.79 -0.30
CA SER A 140 8.41 19.23 0.02
C SER A 140 7.21 19.57 0.90
N GLU A 141 7.37 20.56 1.76
CA GLU A 141 6.30 21.13 2.59
C GLU A 141 5.11 21.59 1.72
N SER A 142 5.40 22.31 0.62
CA SER A 142 4.36 22.86 -0.25
C SER A 142 3.53 21.76 -0.93
N THR A 143 4.16 20.69 -1.38
CA THR A 143 3.43 19.55 -1.96
C THR A 143 2.58 18.86 -0.91
N ALA A 144 3.10 18.62 0.29
CA ALA A 144 2.34 18.00 1.38
C ALA A 144 1.10 18.84 1.74
N ARG A 145 1.26 20.15 1.88
CA ARG A 145 0.16 21.10 2.13
C ARG A 145 -0.90 21.06 1.03
N SER A 146 -0.49 21.18 -0.22
CA SER A 146 -1.40 21.13 -1.38
C SER A 146 -2.17 19.82 -1.46
N ARG A 147 -1.55 18.68 -1.18
CA ARG A 147 -2.23 17.38 -1.18
C ARG A 147 -3.22 17.25 -0.03
N LYS A 148 -2.88 17.74 1.16
CA LYS A 148 -3.82 17.81 2.29
C LYS A 148 -5.04 18.68 1.94
N GLU A 149 -4.82 19.87 1.39
CA GLU A 149 -5.88 20.80 0.99
C GLU A 149 -6.79 20.20 -0.10
N ALA A 150 -6.22 19.40 -1.01
CA ALA A 150 -6.99 18.66 -2.01
C ALA A 150 -7.83 17.52 -1.43
N GLY A 151 -7.62 17.11 -0.17
CA GLY A 151 -8.43 16.11 0.51
C GLY A 151 -7.88 14.68 0.48
N TYR A 152 -6.60 14.50 0.13
CA TYR A 152 -5.94 13.19 0.25
C TYR A 152 -5.87 12.74 1.70
N GLY A 153 -6.17 11.44 1.94
CA GLY A 153 -6.24 10.89 3.31
C GLY A 153 -4.96 10.22 3.80
N TYR A 154 -4.03 9.88 2.92
CA TYR A 154 -2.85 9.07 3.24
C TYR A 154 -1.57 9.66 2.65
N TYR A 155 -0.44 9.30 3.28
CA TYR A 155 0.91 9.63 2.84
C TYR A 155 1.80 8.45 3.15
N MET A 156 2.51 7.91 2.14
CA MET A 156 3.33 6.73 2.29
C MET A 156 4.81 7.09 2.43
N PHE A 157 5.45 6.52 3.43
CA PHE A 157 6.90 6.50 3.58
C PHE A 157 7.38 5.05 3.56
N PHE A 158 8.32 4.77 2.68
CA PHE A 158 8.94 3.46 2.54
C PHE A 158 10.42 3.50 2.92
N ALA A 159 10.97 2.36 3.35
CA ALA A 159 12.38 2.16 3.69
C ALA A 159 12.90 3.13 4.78
N LEU A 160 12.15 3.26 5.87
CA LEU A 160 12.65 3.92 7.06
C LEU A 160 13.88 3.15 7.58
N ASP A 161 15.04 3.80 7.55
CA ASP A 161 16.31 3.23 7.97
C ASP A 161 16.92 4.09 9.10
N PRO A 162 16.94 3.59 10.34
CA PRO A 162 17.49 4.33 11.47
C PRO A 162 18.96 4.74 11.31
N SER A 163 19.73 4.05 10.45
CA SER A 163 21.13 4.39 10.16
C SER A 163 21.30 5.62 9.26
N LEU A 164 20.22 6.06 8.60
CA LEU A 164 20.17 7.21 7.70
C LEU A 164 19.42 8.39 8.33
N TYR A 165 19.50 8.52 9.65
CA TYR A 165 18.73 9.43 10.46
C TYR A 165 18.64 10.87 9.92
N SER A 166 19.77 11.53 9.69
CA SER A 166 19.80 12.96 9.34
C SER A 166 19.05 13.29 8.06
N SER A 167 19.25 12.48 7.00
CA SER A 167 18.57 12.70 5.71
C SER A 167 17.08 12.38 5.75
N GLN A 168 16.70 11.35 6.51
CA GLN A 168 15.31 10.93 6.64
C GLN A 168 14.50 11.87 7.51
N VAL A 169 15.07 12.35 8.62
CA VAL A 169 14.42 13.34 9.50
C VAL A 169 14.10 14.62 8.73
N TYR A 170 15.02 15.13 7.91
CA TYR A 170 14.76 16.31 7.10
C TYR A 170 13.54 16.16 6.18
N ARG A 171 13.42 15.02 5.50
CA ARG A 171 12.27 14.73 4.63
C ARG A 171 10.96 14.61 5.41
N CYS A 172 10.98 13.86 6.50
CA CYS A 172 9.82 13.70 7.37
C CYS A 172 9.41 15.05 8.00
N GLN A 173 10.38 15.89 8.39
CA GLN A 173 10.12 17.22 8.93
C GLN A 173 9.39 18.13 7.93
N SER A 174 9.83 18.13 6.66
CA SER A 174 9.19 18.94 5.61
C SER A 174 7.74 18.51 5.38
N VAL A 175 7.48 17.19 5.32
CA VAL A 175 6.12 16.67 5.15
C VAL A 175 5.28 16.95 6.41
N CYS A 176 5.80 16.75 7.61
CA CYS A 176 5.12 17.05 8.86
C CYS A 176 4.69 18.53 8.91
N LYS A 177 5.59 19.45 8.54
CA LYS A 177 5.27 20.87 8.47
C LYS A 177 4.15 21.17 7.48
N GLY A 178 4.18 20.53 6.31
CA GLY A 178 3.12 20.70 5.31
C GLY A 178 1.76 20.15 5.74
N LEU A 179 1.75 18.99 6.41
CA LEU A 179 0.51 18.32 6.82
C LEU A 179 -0.11 18.92 8.09
N TYR A 180 0.70 19.26 9.08
CA TYR A 180 0.23 19.56 10.43
C TYR A 180 0.59 20.98 10.90
N ASP A 181 1.45 21.67 10.15
CA ASP A 181 2.07 22.96 10.55
C ASP A 181 2.88 22.86 11.86
N GLU A 182 3.42 21.69 12.13
CA GLU A 182 4.12 21.34 13.35
C GLU A 182 5.56 20.91 13.11
N THR A 183 6.34 20.89 14.16
CA THR A 183 7.69 20.35 14.18
C THR A 183 7.64 18.86 14.50
N LEU A 184 8.34 18.05 13.70
CA LEU A 184 8.48 16.63 13.96
C LEU A 184 9.20 16.39 15.28
N ILE A 185 8.58 15.62 16.17
CA ILE A 185 9.21 15.16 17.39
C ILE A 185 9.94 13.83 17.10
N TYR A 186 11.21 13.78 17.40
CA TYR A 186 12.04 12.59 17.20
C TYR A 186 12.92 12.33 18.43
N PRO A 187 13.36 11.08 18.65
CA PRO A 187 14.16 10.74 19.82
C PRO A 187 15.55 11.38 19.77
N SER A 188 16.16 11.56 20.93
CA SER A 188 17.53 12.06 21.06
C SER A 188 18.60 11.00 20.75
N TYR A 189 18.20 9.83 20.33
CA TYR A 189 19.07 8.71 19.96
C TYR A 189 18.43 7.88 18.84
N TYR A 190 19.24 7.11 18.15
CA TYR A 190 18.79 6.15 17.12
C TYR A 190 19.39 4.77 17.37
N TYR A 191 18.79 3.75 16.78
CA TYR A 191 19.32 2.41 16.79
C TYR A 191 20.14 2.14 15.53
N LYS A 192 21.32 1.54 15.69
CA LYS A 192 22.05 1.00 14.55
C LYS A 192 21.27 -0.16 13.94
N LYS A 193 21.31 -0.25 12.63
CA LYS A 193 20.78 -1.42 11.90
C LYS A 193 21.46 -2.70 12.44
N ASN A 194 20.65 -3.70 12.75
CA ASN A 194 21.10 -4.98 13.32
C ASN A 194 21.79 -4.87 14.70
N SER A 195 21.54 -3.82 15.45
CA SER A 195 22.07 -3.63 16.80
C SER A 195 20.95 -3.33 17.78
N THR A 196 21.08 -3.82 19.01
CA THR A 196 20.23 -3.44 20.14
C THR A 196 20.76 -2.22 20.88
N GLN A 197 21.93 -1.72 20.51
CA GLN A 197 22.55 -0.54 21.14
C GLN A 197 21.92 0.75 20.63
N ARG A 198 21.67 1.67 21.54
CA ARG A 198 21.24 3.03 21.23
C ARG A 198 22.47 3.92 21.05
N GLU A 199 22.42 4.82 20.10
CA GLU A 199 23.45 5.84 19.91
C GLU A 199 22.84 7.23 20.09
N ALA A 200 23.55 8.12 20.79
CA ALA A 200 23.15 9.50 20.92
C ALA A 200 23.22 10.20 19.56
N ILE A 201 22.28 11.08 19.30
CA ILE A 201 22.29 11.97 18.15
C ILE A 201 23.07 13.21 18.55
N ASN A 202 24.24 13.40 17.94
CA ASN A 202 25.11 14.57 18.14
C ASN A 202 24.66 15.74 17.29
#